data_d2982611111ab399a062a38a90b9e44f
#
_entry.id   d2982611111ab399a062a38a90b9e44f
#
_cell.length_a   1.000
_cell.length_b   1.000
_cell.length_c   1.000
_cell.angle_alpha   90.00
_cell.angle_beta   90.00
_cell.angle_gamma   90.00
#
_symmetry.space_group_name_H-M   'P 1'
#
loop_
_entity.id
_entity.type
_entity.pdbx_description
1 polymer ?
#
loop_
_entity_poly.entity_id
_entity_poly.type
_entity_poly.pdbx_seq_one_letter_code
_entity_poly.pdbx_strand_id
1 'polypeptide(L)'
;GSSASAAGSSAGSFDSMMPIGGGVALWLIQVGDVIFGGSRSGLYTMLGLAIVAVFILGMLVGKTPRYLGKRIDAYDMKMVCVSLLMPSICTLIGTAIACLTPQGVDAVSAPGPHGFTQILFAFSSVSNFNGSSFGGLAANDFFYNTALAICMWICRMITLTALLAIAGNMASKPRQLNSVQAIQTDGPVFSFMFIMVAVLLSMITFFPAQSLGPIVESIQLFWGYHS
;
A
#
# COMPACT_ATOMS: atom_id res chain seq x y z
N GLY A 1 -6.52 0.99 13.89
CA GLY A 1 -5.66 2.17 14.08
C GLY A 1 -4.25 1.90 13.56
N SER A 2 -3.47 1.02 14.19
CA SER A 2 -2.04 0.82 13.86
C SER A 2 -1.78 0.30 12.45
N SER A 3 -2.67 -0.52 11.91
CA SER A 3 -2.57 -1.02 10.53
C SER A 3 -2.70 0.10 9.49
N ALA A 4 -3.56 1.09 9.76
CA ALA A 4 -3.79 2.21 8.85
C ALA A 4 -2.76 3.35 9.01
N SER A 5 -2.09 3.45 10.17
CA SER A 5 -1.12 4.52 10.49
C SER A 5 0.33 4.07 10.42
N ALA A 6 0.61 2.83 9.99
CA ALA A 6 1.95 2.23 9.96
C ALA A 6 2.72 2.38 11.29
N ALA A 7 2.02 2.20 12.43
CA ALA A 7 2.63 2.34 13.75
C ALA A 7 3.30 1.06 14.27
N GLY A 8 3.10 -0.07 13.60
CA GLY A 8 3.73 -1.35 13.94
C GLY A 8 3.23 -2.05 15.19
N SER A 9 2.33 -1.43 15.94
CA SER A 9 1.78 -2.00 17.17
C SER A 9 0.50 -2.79 16.89
N SER A 10 0.30 -3.90 17.59
CA SER A 10 -0.97 -4.64 17.58
C SER A 10 -1.44 -4.83 19.04
N ALA A 11 -2.73 -4.61 19.30
CA ALA A 11 -3.34 -4.84 20.61
C ALA A 11 -3.73 -6.31 20.83
N GLY A 12 -3.55 -7.16 19.81
CA GLY A 12 -3.83 -8.60 19.84
C GLY A 12 -3.23 -9.28 18.61
N SER A 13 -3.27 -10.61 18.57
CA SER A 13 -2.81 -11.38 17.41
C SER A 13 -3.86 -11.31 16.30
N PHE A 14 -3.45 -10.91 15.10
CA PHE A 14 -4.32 -10.96 13.93
C PHE A 14 -4.60 -12.40 13.49
N ASP A 15 -3.69 -13.32 13.79
CA ASP A 15 -3.78 -14.75 13.53
C ASP A 15 -4.98 -15.41 14.23
N SER A 16 -5.37 -14.91 15.42
CA SER A 16 -6.51 -15.39 16.18
C SER A 16 -7.85 -14.74 15.80
N MET A 17 -7.85 -13.80 14.86
CA MET A 17 -9.07 -13.16 14.39
C MET A 17 -9.79 -14.00 13.34
N MET A 18 -11.09 -13.76 13.17
CA MET A 18 -11.84 -14.28 12.02
C MET A 18 -11.14 -13.86 10.73
N PRO A 19 -11.11 -14.68 9.65
CA PRO A 19 -10.38 -14.39 8.42
C PRO A 19 -10.68 -13.03 7.81
N ILE A 20 -11.94 -12.61 7.83
CA ILE A 20 -12.34 -11.25 7.38
C ILE A 20 -11.70 -10.17 8.25
N GLY A 21 -11.62 -10.39 9.57
CA GLY A 21 -10.98 -9.42 10.48
C GLY A 21 -9.49 -9.22 10.18
N GLY A 22 -8.76 -10.31 9.98
CA GLY A 22 -7.37 -10.30 9.53
C GLY A 22 -7.22 -9.68 8.12
N GLY A 23 -8.15 -10.00 7.22
CA GLY A 23 -8.22 -9.43 5.87
C GLY A 23 -8.42 -7.92 5.85
N VAL A 24 -9.26 -7.38 6.72
CA VAL A 24 -9.46 -5.92 6.86
C VAL A 24 -8.17 -5.24 7.34
N ALA A 25 -7.49 -5.83 8.33
CA ALA A 25 -6.20 -5.31 8.80
C ALA A 25 -5.15 -5.31 7.68
N LEU A 26 -5.07 -6.39 6.91
CA LEU A 26 -4.21 -6.52 5.74
C LEU A 26 -4.54 -5.48 4.67
N TRP A 27 -5.81 -5.30 4.35
CA TRP A 27 -6.25 -4.30 3.37
C TRP A 27 -5.90 -2.88 3.80
N LEU A 28 -6.08 -2.54 5.07
CA LEU A 28 -5.68 -1.22 5.60
C LEU A 28 -4.18 -0.95 5.47
N ILE A 29 -3.32 -1.98 5.65
CA ILE A 29 -1.88 -1.85 5.39
C ILE A 29 -1.64 -1.63 3.89
N GLN A 30 -2.36 -2.31 3.02
CA GLN A 30 -2.20 -2.28 1.57
C GLN A 30 -2.76 -1.01 0.91
N VAL A 31 -3.76 -0.36 1.50
CA VAL A 31 -4.17 1.01 1.09
C VAL A 31 -3.01 1.98 1.20
N GLY A 32 -2.06 1.64 2.02
CA GLY A 32 -0.90 2.45 2.31
C GLY A 32 -1.17 3.43 3.45
N ASP A 33 -0.12 4.03 3.90
CA ASP A 33 -0.11 4.94 5.03
C ASP A 33 -0.68 6.32 4.59
N VAL A 34 -2.00 6.44 4.57
CA VAL A 34 -2.71 7.68 4.19
C VAL A 34 -2.98 8.55 5.41
N ILE A 35 -2.94 7.97 6.61
CA ILE A 35 -3.17 8.67 7.88
C ILE A 35 -1.84 9.22 8.39
N PHE A 36 -1.85 10.46 8.88
CA PHE A 36 -0.67 11.09 9.47
C PHE A 36 -0.18 10.31 10.69
N GLY A 37 1.09 9.99 10.71
CA GLY A 37 1.74 9.23 11.77
C GLY A 37 2.54 8.05 11.24
N GLY A 38 3.12 7.27 12.16
CA GLY A 38 3.91 6.10 11.81
C GLY A 38 5.29 6.39 11.20
N SER A 39 6.00 5.32 10.84
CA SER A 39 7.39 5.38 10.39
C SER A 39 7.57 5.97 8.98
N ARG A 40 6.50 6.00 8.17
CA ARG A 40 6.53 6.50 6.79
C ARG A 40 6.11 7.95 6.67
N SER A 41 5.48 8.53 7.72
CA SER A 41 4.80 9.81 7.68
C SER A 41 3.77 9.85 6.54
N GLY A 42 2.54 9.49 6.80
CA GLY A 42 1.42 9.40 5.84
C GLY A 42 1.26 10.60 4.89
N LEU A 43 1.93 11.72 5.22
CA LEU A 43 2.03 12.90 4.40
C LEU A 43 2.56 12.58 2.99
N TYR A 44 3.57 11.74 2.86
CA TYR A 44 4.20 11.43 1.56
C TYR A 44 3.26 10.66 0.64
N THR A 45 2.62 9.64 1.15
CA THR A 45 1.64 8.84 0.39
C THR A 45 0.42 9.69 0.05
N MET A 46 -0.06 10.49 1.00
CA MET A 46 -1.18 11.40 0.80
C MET A 46 -0.89 12.43 -0.30
N LEU A 47 0.30 13.02 -0.33
CA LEU A 47 0.70 13.95 -1.40
C LEU A 47 0.76 13.26 -2.76
N GLY A 48 1.30 12.05 -2.83
CA GLY A 48 1.32 11.25 -4.06
C GLY A 48 -0.09 10.97 -4.57
N LEU A 49 -0.99 10.49 -3.69
CA LEU A 49 -2.39 10.25 -4.03
C LEU A 49 -3.14 11.53 -4.41
N ALA A 50 -2.86 12.67 -3.76
CA ALA A 50 -3.43 13.96 -4.12
C ALA A 50 -3.02 14.40 -5.54
N ILE A 51 -1.77 14.20 -5.93
CA ILE A 51 -1.28 14.49 -7.28
C ILE A 51 -2.02 13.59 -8.30
N VAL A 52 -2.19 12.30 -8.01
CA VAL A 52 -2.96 11.37 -8.88
C VAL A 52 -4.42 11.79 -8.98
N ALA A 53 -5.07 12.13 -7.86
CA ALA A 53 -6.45 12.57 -7.85
C ALA A 53 -6.66 13.86 -8.67
N VAL A 54 -5.79 14.84 -8.51
CA VAL A 54 -5.80 16.08 -9.31
C VAL A 54 -5.57 15.79 -10.79
N PHE A 55 -4.66 14.86 -11.10
CA PHE A 55 -4.39 14.48 -12.48
C PHE A 55 -5.61 13.81 -13.13
N ILE A 56 -6.23 12.85 -12.45
CA ILE A 56 -7.43 12.15 -12.94
C ILE A 56 -8.58 13.14 -13.12
N LEU A 57 -8.85 14.01 -12.12
CA LEU A 57 -9.87 15.04 -12.22
C LEU A 57 -9.61 16.00 -13.38
N GLY A 58 -8.34 16.40 -13.57
CA GLY A 58 -7.95 17.25 -14.69
C GLY A 58 -8.27 16.62 -16.04
N MET A 59 -7.94 15.36 -16.19
CA MET A 59 -8.23 14.61 -17.40
C MET A 59 -9.74 14.45 -17.65
N LEU A 60 -10.52 14.15 -16.60
CA LEU A 60 -11.98 13.99 -16.70
C LEU A 60 -12.70 15.29 -17.09
N VAL A 61 -12.23 16.43 -16.58
CA VAL A 61 -12.83 17.75 -16.83
C VAL A 61 -12.24 18.44 -18.07
N GLY A 62 -11.20 17.86 -18.68
CA GLY A 62 -10.48 18.47 -19.81
C GLY A 62 -9.67 19.72 -19.42
N LYS A 63 -9.30 19.85 -18.16
CA LYS A 63 -8.49 20.97 -17.66
C LYS A 63 -7.04 20.54 -17.43
N THR A 64 -6.10 21.46 -17.56
CA THR A 64 -4.69 21.18 -17.23
C THR A 64 -4.55 20.86 -15.74
N PRO A 65 -4.06 19.65 -15.35
CA PRO A 65 -3.92 19.30 -13.95
C PRO A 65 -2.84 20.18 -13.29
N ARG A 66 -3.24 20.85 -12.20
CA ARG A 66 -2.36 21.72 -11.41
C ARG A 66 -2.58 21.45 -9.93
N TYR A 67 -1.48 21.33 -9.21
CA TYR A 67 -1.49 21.19 -7.75
C TYR A 67 -0.72 22.36 -7.12
N LEU A 68 -1.37 23.08 -6.19
CA LEU A 68 -0.81 24.27 -5.52
C LEU A 68 -0.26 25.34 -6.50
N GLY A 69 -0.96 25.52 -7.64
CA GLY A 69 -0.58 26.50 -8.68
C GLY A 69 0.57 26.06 -9.60
N LYS A 70 1.05 24.82 -9.47
CA LYS A 70 2.10 24.26 -10.34
C LYS A 70 1.50 23.17 -11.24
N ARG A 71 1.93 23.15 -12.50
CA ARG A 71 1.48 22.14 -13.47
C ARG A 71 2.09 20.78 -13.15
N ILE A 72 1.28 19.74 -13.22
CA ILE A 72 1.72 18.34 -13.11
C ILE A 72 2.14 17.87 -14.51
N ASP A 73 3.40 17.51 -14.69
CA ASP A 73 3.94 17.01 -15.94
C ASP A 73 3.99 15.48 -15.96
N ALA A 74 4.27 14.91 -17.14
CA ALA A 74 4.41 13.47 -17.30
C ALA A 74 5.54 12.88 -16.43
N TYR A 75 6.60 13.64 -16.15
CA TYR A 75 7.68 13.23 -15.26
C TYR A 75 7.17 13.05 -13.82
N ASP A 76 6.42 14.04 -13.30
CA ASP A 76 5.85 13.96 -11.96
C ASP A 76 4.96 12.72 -11.82
N MET A 77 4.10 12.47 -12.81
CA MET A 77 3.22 11.30 -12.80
C MET A 77 3.99 9.99 -12.83
N LYS A 78 5.07 9.89 -13.62
CA LYS A 78 5.94 8.68 -13.60
C LYS A 78 6.54 8.45 -12.21
N MET A 79 7.06 9.48 -11.57
CA MET A 79 7.64 9.37 -10.23
C MET A 79 6.59 9.04 -9.17
N VAL A 80 5.40 9.62 -9.25
CA VAL A 80 4.28 9.26 -8.36
C VAL A 80 3.88 7.79 -8.56
N CYS A 81 3.74 7.33 -9.79
CA CYS A 81 3.44 5.91 -10.07
C CYS A 81 4.51 4.98 -9.48
N VAL A 82 5.80 5.29 -9.66
CA VAL A 82 6.89 4.51 -9.06
C VAL A 82 6.76 4.48 -7.54
N SER A 83 6.50 5.62 -6.90
CA SER A 83 6.36 5.71 -5.45
C SER A 83 5.20 4.89 -4.89
N LEU A 84 4.05 4.87 -5.59
CA LEU A 84 2.85 4.18 -5.13
C LEU A 84 2.84 2.69 -5.47
N LEU A 85 3.40 2.30 -6.62
CA LEU A 85 3.39 0.90 -7.06
C LEU A 85 4.53 0.07 -6.48
N MET A 86 5.65 0.70 -6.10
CA MET A 86 6.82 -0.06 -5.63
C MET A 86 6.55 -0.94 -4.41
N PRO A 87 5.85 -0.48 -3.35
CA PRO A 87 5.48 -1.33 -2.23
C PRO A 87 4.64 -2.54 -2.65
N SER A 88 3.72 -2.34 -3.58
CA SER A 88 2.85 -3.41 -4.09
C SER A 88 3.63 -4.46 -4.87
N ILE A 89 4.55 -4.02 -5.73
CA ILE A 89 5.44 -4.91 -6.51
C ILE A 89 6.29 -5.76 -5.57
N CYS A 90 6.92 -5.15 -4.57
CA CYS A 90 7.75 -5.86 -3.62
C CYS A 90 6.94 -6.86 -2.77
N THR A 91 5.73 -6.47 -2.34
CA THR A 91 4.83 -7.36 -1.60
C THR A 91 4.49 -8.60 -2.42
N LEU A 92 4.01 -8.42 -3.65
CA LEU A 92 3.53 -9.53 -4.48
C LEU A 92 4.68 -10.45 -4.92
N ILE A 93 5.81 -9.89 -5.34
CA ILE A 93 6.99 -10.68 -5.72
C ILE A 93 7.56 -11.40 -4.51
N GLY A 94 7.71 -10.73 -3.37
CA GLY A 94 8.21 -11.35 -2.14
C GLY A 94 7.33 -12.49 -1.65
N THR A 95 6.00 -12.29 -1.66
CA THR A 95 5.02 -13.34 -1.33
C THR A 95 5.13 -14.52 -2.29
N ALA A 96 5.22 -14.28 -3.60
CA ALA A 96 5.34 -15.34 -4.59
C ALA A 96 6.63 -16.15 -4.40
N ILE A 97 7.76 -15.51 -4.17
CA ILE A 97 9.03 -16.19 -3.88
C ILE A 97 8.92 -17.05 -2.61
N ALA A 98 8.33 -16.52 -1.54
CA ALA A 98 8.15 -17.26 -0.29
C ALA A 98 7.24 -18.47 -0.45
N CYS A 99 6.17 -18.36 -1.22
CA CYS A 99 5.28 -19.50 -1.51
C CYS A 99 5.93 -20.59 -2.39
N LEU A 100 6.94 -20.25 -3.19
CA LEU A 100 7.63 -21.18 -4.06
C LEU A 100 8.84 -21.85 -3.40
N THR A 101 9.33 -21.31 -2.28
CA THR A 101 10.50 -21.84 -1.57
C THR A 101 10.08 -22.74 -0.40
N PRO A 102 10.72 -23.90 -0.19
CA PRO A 102 10.41 -24.76 0.96
C PRO A 102 10.57 -24.02 2.28
N GLN A 103 11.66 -23.25 2.46
CA GLN A 103 11.91 -22.47 3.67
C GLN A 103 10.82 -21.44 3.95
N GLY A 104 10.21 -20.90 2.90
CA GLY A 104 9.10 -19.94 3.05
C GLY A 104 7.83 -20.59 3.54
N VAL A 105 7.56 -21.82 3.10
CA VAL A 105 6.35 -22.57 3.48
C VAL A 105 6.50 -23.27 4.84
N ASP A 106 7.71 -23.74 5.19
CA ASP A 106 7.96 -24.43 6.46
C ASP A 106 7.79 -23.53 7.69
N ALA A 107 7.92 -22.21 7.51
CA ALA A 107 7.77 -21.22 8.58
C ALA A 107 6.31 -20.89 8.92
N VAL A 108 5.35 -21.40 8.15
CA VAL A 108 3.93 -21.10 8.30
C VAL A 108 3.31 -22.03 9.36
N SER A 109 2.51 -21.48 10.29
CA SER A 109 1.90 -22.26 11.37
C SER A 109 0.70 -23.10 10.90
N ALA A 110 0.01 -22.68 9.85
CA ALA A 110 -1.15 -23.36 9.31
C ALA A 110 -1.07 -23.49 7.78
N PRO A 111 -1.20 -24.68 7.21
CA PRO A 111 -1.19 -24.86 5.75
C PRO A 111 -2.46 -24.28 5.12
N GLY A 112 -2.38 -23.94 3.83
CA GLY A 112 -3.52 -23.47 3.04
C GLY A 112 -3.71 -21.93 3.03
N PRO A 113 -4.95 -21.43 2.85
CA PRO A 113 -5.23 -20.01 2.67
C PRO A 113 -4.80 -19.15 3.85
N HIS A 114 -4.88 -19.68 5.07
CA HIS A 114 -4.41 -18.97 6.27
C HIS A 114 -2.91 -18.71 6.24
N GLY A 115 -2.13 -19.74 5.92
CA GLY A 115 -0.69 -19.60 5.78
C GLY A 115 -0.27 -18.64 4.67
N PHE A 116 -0.99 -18.64 3.55
CA PHE A 116 -0.79 -17.64 2.51
C PHE A 116 -1.04 -16.21 3.04
N THR A 117 -2.07 -16.04 3.87
CA THR A 117 -2.36 -14.74 4.52
C THR A 117 -1.23 -14.31 5.45
N GLN A 118 -0.62 -15.24 6.21
CA GLN A 118 0.54 -14.95 7.08
C GLN A 118 1.73 -14.43 6.27
N ILE A 119 2.07 -15.09 5.16
CA ILE A 119 3.16 -14.67 4.26
C ILE A 119 2.84 -13.31 3.62
N LEU A 120 1.66 -13.17 3.04
CA LEU A 120 1.23 -11.92 2.37
C LEU A 120 1.23 -10.74 3.34
N PHE A 121 0.79 -10.97 4.58
CA PHE A 121 0.80 -9.94 5.62
C PHE A 121 2.22 -9.50 5.99
N ALA A 122 3.17 -10.44 6.15
CA ALA A 122 4.55 -10.14 6.47
C ALA A 122 5.20 -9.24 5.40
N PHE A 123 5.07 -9.60 4.13
CA PHE A 123 5.59 -8.79 3.02
C PHE A 123 4.85 -7.46 2.87
N SER A 124 3.52 -7.43 3.04
CA SER A 124 2.74 -6.18 3.02
C SER A 124 3.15 -5.23 4.14
N SER A 125 3.36 -5.76 5.35
CA SER A 125 3.77 -4.98 6.51
C SER A 125 5.14 -4.34 6.32
N VAL A 126 6.10 -5.11 5.79
CA VAL A 126 7.48 -4.64 5.56
C VAL A 126 7.55 -3.65 4.41
N SER A 127 6.87 -3.92 3.28
CA SER A 127 6.88 -3.06 2.11
C SER A 127 6.23 -1.70 2.38
N ASN A 128 5.19 -1.66 3.22
CA ASN A 128 4.50 -0.44 3.63
C ASN A 128 5.05 0.17 4.93
N PHE A 129 6.17 -0.34 5.45
CA PHE A 129 6.84 0.15 6.67
C PHE A 129 5.96 0.14 7.92
N ASN A 130 4.96 -0.75 7.97
CA ASN A 130 4.09 -0.88 9.12
C ASN A 130 4.81 -1.53 10.31
N GLY A 131 5.48 -2.66 10.09
CA GLY A 131 6.21 -3.40 11.13
C GLY A 131 5.35 -4.28 12.02
N SER A 132 4.02 -4.32 11.84
CA SER A 132 3.16 -5.26 12.58
C SER A 132 3.33 -6.68 12.04
N SER A 133 3.26 -7.67 12.94
CA SER A 133 3.21 -9.09 12.62
C SER A 133 1.77 -9.60 12.66
N PHE A 134 1.46 -10.57 11.81
CA PHE A 134 0.17 -11.25 11.81
C PHE A 134 0.04 -12.18 13.03
N GLY A 135 1.12 -12.85 13.37
CA GLY A 135 1.21 -13.97 14.30
C GLY A 135 1.34 -15.28 13.52
N GLY A 136 1.71 -16.35 14.21
CA GLY A 136 1.80 -17.69 13.61
C GLY A 136 2.96 -17.93 12.63
N LEU A 137 3.52 -16.91 12.01
CA LEU A 137 4.67 -17.05 11.11
C LEU A 137 5.98 -17.09 11.91
N ALA A 138 6.74 -18.18 11.78
CA ALA A 138 8.07 -18.33 12.38
C ALA A 138 9.11 -17.56 11.54
N ALA A 139 9.02 -16.21 11.55
CA ALA A 139 9.86 -15.35 10.72
C ALA A 139 11.32 -15.27 11.18
N ASN A 140 11.71 -15.89 12.31
CA ASN A 140 13.08 -15.92 12.79
C ASN A 140 13.90 -17.00 12.08
N ASP A 141 13.96 -16.95 10.77
CA ASP A 141 14.74 -17.80 9.90
C ASP A 141 15.59 -16.94 8.96
N PHE A 142 16.71 -17.51 8.48
CA PHE A 142 17.62 -16.82 7.56
C PHE A 142 16.91 -16.32 6.30
N PHE A 143 15.98 -17.11 5.75
CA PHE A 143 15.22 -16.76 4.56
C PHE A 143 14.38 -15.50 4.78
N TYR A 144 13.49 -15.49 5.80
CA TYR A 144 12.62 -14.36 6.08
C TYR A 144 13.39 -13.12 6.53
N ASN A 145 14.39 -13.28 7.40
CA ASN A 145 15.21 -12.17 7.85
C ASN A 145 15.88 -11.45 6.68
N THR A 146 16.43 -12.21 5.73
CA THR A 146 17.10 -11.64 4.56
C THR A 146 16.10 -11.08 3.55
N ALA A 147 15.06 -11.84 3.19
CA ALA A 147 14.06 -11.43 2.19
C ALA A 147 13.28 -10.19 2.61
N LEU A 148 12.82 -10.13 3.86
CA LEU A 148 12.09 -8.98 4.39
C LEU A 148 13.01 -7.75 4.51
N ALA A 149 14.27 -7.91 4.92
CA ALA A 149 15.23 -6.81 4.99
C ALA A 149 15.52 -6.21 3.60
N ILE A 150 15.77 -7.05 2.60
CA ILE A 150 15.98 -6.60 1.21
C ILE A 150 14.74 -5.90 0.67
N CYS A 151 13.55 -6.48 0.88
CA CYS A 151 12.28 -5.90 0.45
C CYS A 151 12.07 -4.51 1.07
N MET A 152 12.26 -4.38 2.38
CA MET A 152 12.15 -3.11 3.08
C MET A 152 13.14 -2.06 2.55
N TRP A 153 14.39 -2.45 2.36
CA TRP A 153 15.43 -1.54 1.88
C TRP A 153 15.13 -1.01 0.47
N ILE A 154 14.77 -1.90 -0.46
CA ILE A 154 14.41 -1.54 -1.84
C ILE A 154 13.21 -0.60 -1.85
N CYS A 155 12.13 -0.96 -1.15
CA CYS A 155 10.93 -0.12 -1.08
C CYS A 155 11.25 1.27 -0.51
N ARG A 156 12.04 1.34 0.55
CA ARG A 156 12.40 2.61 1.19
C ARG A 156 13.18 3.52 0.26
N MET A 157 14.26 3.00 -0.34
CA MET A 157 15.14 3.78 -1.20
C MET A 157 14.41 4.29 -2.44
N ILE A 158 13.67 3.42 -3.14
CA ILE A 158 12.98 3.82 -4.37
C ILE A 158 11.85 4.81 -4.08
N THR A 159 11.05 4.57 -3.05
CA THR A 159 9.94 5.48 -2.72
C THR A 159 10.45 6.87 -2.33
N LEU A 160 11.47 6.96 -1.47
CA LEU A 160 12.04 8.25 -1.05
C LEU A 160 12.70 9.00 -2.20
N THR A 161 13.48 8.31 -3.05
CA THR A 161 14.12 8.96 -4.20
C THR A 161 13.09 9.45 -5.21
N ALA A 162 12.01 8.72 -5.46
CA ALA A 162 10.92 9.15 -6.31
C ALA A 162 10.22 10.41 -5.77
N LEU A 163 9.95 10.47 -4.47
CA LEU A 163 9.33 11.63 -3.83
C LEU A 163 10.24 12.86 -3.84
N LEU A 164 11.54 12.68 -3.59
CA LEU A 164 12.51 13.76 -3.70
C LEU A 164 12.63 14.27 -5.14
N ALA A 165 12.56 13.38 -6.14
CA ALA A 165 12.56 13.76 -7.55
C ALA A 165 11.31 14.60 -7.90
N ILE A 166 10.13 14.24 -7.38
CA ILE A 166 8.90 15.06 -7.53
C ILE A 166 9.09 16.43 -6.88
N ALA A 167 9.59 16.46 -5.65
CA ALA A 167 9.80 17.71 -4.92
C ALA A 167 10.78 18.63 -5.67
N GLY A 168 11.89 18.10 -6.17
CA GLY A 168 12.87 18.84 -6.97
C GLY A 168 12.29 19.38 -8.28
N ASN A 169 11.54 18.55 -9.02
CA ASN A 169 10.90 18.97 -10.26
C ASN A 169 9.80 20.03 -10.00
N MET A 170 8.99 19.84 -8.96
CA MET A 170 7.99 20.83 -8.56
C MET A 170 8.62 22.14 -8.07
N ALA A 171 9.79 22.11 -7.40
CA ALA A 171 10.46 23.30 -6.93
C ALA A 171 10.93 24.21 -8.09
N SER A 172 11.39 23.63 -9.19
CA SER A 172 11.87 24.37 -10.37
C SER A 172 10.76 25.03 -11.20
N LYS A 173 9.49 24.65 -11.00
CA LYS A 173 8.35 25.16 -11.79
C LYS A 173 7.84 26.51 -11.26
N PRO A 174 7.53 27.46 -12.16
CA PRO A 174 6.92 28.73 -11.76
C PRO A 174 5.50 28.51 -11.21
N ARG A 175 5.16 29.25 -10.16
CA ARG A 175 3.82 29.25 -9.57
C ARG A 175 2.92 30.20 -10.35
N GLN A 176 1.81 29.69 -10.85
CA GLN A 176 0.81 30.48 -11.56
C GLN A 176 -0.48 30.50 -10.71
N LEU A 177 -0.70 31.64 -10.02
CA LEU A 177 -1.82 31.81 -9.07
C LEU A 177 -3.15 32.13 -9.75
N ASN A 178 -3.15 32.69 -10.96
CA ASN A 178 -4.35 33.29 -11.59
C ASN A 178 -4.89 32.49 -12.77
N SER A 179 -4.88 31.16 -12.73
CA SER A 179 -5.51 30.41 -13.80
C SER A 179 -6.96 30.05 -13.45
N VAL A 180 -7.90 30.63 -14.18
CA VAL A 180 -9.35 30.26 -14.19
C VAL A 180 -9.56 28.76 -14.45
N GLN A 181 -8.53 28.05 -14.89
CA GLN A 181 -8.53 26.64 -15.23
C GLN A 181 -8.03 25.73 -14.11
N ALA A 182 -7.68 26.25 -12.93
CA ALA A 182 -7.26 25.39 -11.82
C ALA A 182 -8.44 24.59 -11.25
N ILE A 183 -8.19 23.34 -10.93
CA ILE A 183 -9.16 22.51 -10.22
C ILE A 183 -9.18 22.97 -8.76
N GLN A 184 -10.37 23.22 -8.23
CA GLN A 184 -10.54 23.54 -6.81
C GLN A 184 -10.25 22.26 -6.00
N THR A 185 -9.24 22.33 -5.13
CA THR A 185 -8.83 21.22 -4.25
C THR A 185 -9.45 21.30 -2.87
N ASP A 186 -10.26 22.33 -2.60
CA ASP A 186 -10.83 22.64 -1.27
C ASP A 186 -12.27 22.14 -1.12
N GLY A 187 -12.84 21.54 -2.18
CA GLY A 187 -14.25 21.14 -2.21
C GLY A 187 -14.48 19.67 -1.80
N PRO A 188 -15.73 19.33 -1.39
CA PRO A 188 -16.10 17.97 -1.03
C PRO A 188 -15.93 16.97 -2.19
N VAL A 189 -16.04 17.43 -3.43
CA VAL A 189 -15.82 16.62 -4.64
C VAL A 189 -14.37 16.14 -4.72
N PHE A 190 -13.40 17.00 -4.41
CA PHE A 190 -12.00 16.59 -4.38
C PHE A 190 -11.74 15.57 -3.27
N SER A 191 -12.28 15.78 -2.07
CA SER A 191 -12.13 14.84 -0.96
C SER A 191 -12.72 13.47 -1.29
N PHE A 192 -13.90 13.44 -1.90
CA PHE A 192 -14.52 12.19 -2.35
C PHE A 192 -13.67 11.48 -3.42
N MET A 193 -13.19 12.21 -4.42
CA MET A 193 -12.34 11.65 -5.48
C MET A 193 -11.00 11.17 -4.94
N PHE A 194 -10.43 11.86 -3.97
CA PHE A 194 -9.19 11.45 -3.29
C PHE A 194 -9.36 10.09 -2.61
N ILE A 195 -10.42 9.94 -1.81
CA ILE A 195 -10.74 8.68 -1.13
C ILE A 195 -11.00 7.57 -2.16
N MET A 196 -11.78 7.87 -3.19
CA MET A 196 -12.11 6.91 -4.25
C MET A 196 -10.86 6.42 -4.99
N VAL A 197 -9.94 7.31 -5.33
CA VAL A 197 -8.66 6.96 -5.99
C VAL A 197 -7.81 6.07 -5.07
N ALA A 198 -7.69 6.40 -3.78
CA ALA A 198 -6.93 5.59 -2.84
C ALA A 198 -7.49 4.16 -2.71
N VAL A 199 -8.80 4.04 -2.55
CA VAL A 199 -9.49 2.75 -2.44
C VAL A 199 -9.39 1.94 -3.73
N LEU A 200 -9.64 2.56 -4.88
CA LEU A 200 -9.58 1.88 -6.18
C LEU A 200 -8.18 1.37 -6.51
N LEU A 201 -7.13 2.18 -6.29
CA LEU A 201 -5.75 1.75 -6.52
C LEU A 201 -5.39 0.54 -5.65
N SER A 202 -5.72 0.59 -4.37
CA SER A 202 -5.49 -0.52 -3.46
C SER A 202 -6.27 -1.78 -3.86
N MET A 203 -7.55 -1.64 -4.19
CA MET A 203 -8.38 -2.76 -4.62
C MET A 203 -7.86 -3.41 -5.89
N ILE A 204 -7.59 -2.65 -6.94
CA ILE A 204 -7.11 -3.20 -8.21
C ILE A 204 -5.78 -3.94 -8.02
N THR A 205 -4.90 -3.42 -7.17
CA THR A 205 -3.56 -3.99 -6.98
C THR A 205 -3.56 -5.25 -6.14
N PHE A 206 -4.33 -5.28 -5.05
CA PHE A 206 -4.23 -6.34 -4.03
C PHE A 206 -5.41 -7.29 -3.95
N PHE A 207 -6.55 -6.94 -4.54
CA PHE A 207 -7.75 -7.79 -4.49
C PHE A 207 -7.50 -9.24 -4.97
N PRO A 208 -6.73 -9.49 -6.06
CA PRO A 208 -6.42 -10.86 -6.46
C PRO A 208 -5.67 -11.66 -5.39
N ALA A 209 -4.70 -11.03 -4.71
CA ALA A 209 -3.95 -11.68 -3.64
C ALA A 209 -4.80 -11.91 -2.38
N GLN A 210 -5.65 -10.95 -2.02
CA GLN A 210 -6.58 -11.11 -0.89
C GLN A 210 -7.65 -12.18 -1.15
N SER A 211 -8.03 -12.38 -2.41
CA SER A 211 -8.99 -13.43 -2.75
C SER A 211 -8.45 -14.83 -2.49
N LEU A 212 -7.13 -15.03 -2.62
CA LEU A 212 -6.48 -16.31 -2.35
C LEU A 212 -6.28 -16.63 -0.86
N GLY A 213 -6.25 -15.62 -0.01
CA GLY A 213 -6.07 -15.75 1.44
C GLY A 213 -7.38 -15.56 2.21
N PRO A 214 -7.61 -14.36 2.77
CA PRO A 214 -8.72 -14.14 3.72
C PRO A 214 -10.10 -14.44 3.15
N ILE A 215 -10.33 -14.21 1.85
CA ILE A 215 -11.65 -14.45 1.25
C ILE A 215 -11.92 -15.94 1.10
N VAL A 216 -10.97 -16.70 0.56
CA VAL A 216 -11.13 -18.16 0.43
C VAL A 216 -11.25 -18.82 1.80
N GLU A 217 -10.44 -18.41 2.77
CA GLU A 217 -10.50 -18.91 4.14
C GLU A 217 -11.88 -18.65 4.78
N SER A 218 -12.45 -17.47 4.60
CA SER A 218 -13.78 -17.16 5.12
C SER A 218 -14.87 -17.99 4.44
N ILE A 219 -14.77 -18.22 3.12
CA ILE A 219 -15.70 -19.08 2.39
C ILE A 219 -15.63 -20.52 2.92
N GLN A 220 -14.41 -21.05 3.13
CA GLN A 220 -14.22 -22.40 3.68
C GLN A 220 -14.85 -22.55 5.07
N LEU A 221 -14.70 -21.55 5.94
CA LEU A 221 -15.33 -21.56 7.27
C LEU A 221 -16.87 -21.53 7.20
N PHE A 222 -17.45 -20.72 6.31
CA PHE A 222 -18.91 -20.61 6.19
C PHE A 222 -19.56 -21.82 5.52
N TRP A 223 -18.86 -22.49 4.61
CA TRP A 223 -19.40 -23.63 3.85
C TRP A 223 -18.97 -24.98 4.42
N GLY A 224 -18.23 -25.00 5.55
CA GLY A 224 -17.86 -26.25 6.25
C GLY A 224 -16.89 -27.15 5.47
N TYR A 225 -16.18 -26.61 4.47
CA TYR A 225 -15.12 -27.33 3.78
C TYR A 225 -13.87 -27.36 4.68
N HIS A 226 -13.85 -28.34 5.58
CA HIS A 226 -12.62 -28.72 6.29
C HIS A 226 -11.87 -29.71 5.39
N SER A 227 -10.81 -29.27 4.75
CA SER A 227 -9.82 -30.15 4.12
C SER A 227 -8.75 -30.51 5.12
#